data_d52eaea8594036ef2e5050468642c104
#
_entry.id   d52eaea8594036ef2e5050468642c104
#
_cell.length_a   1.000
_cell.length_b   1.000
_cell.length_c   1.000
_cell.angle_alpha   90.00
_cell.angle_beta   90.00
_cell.angle_gamma   90.00
#
_symmetry.space_group_name_H-M   'P 1'
#
loop_
_entity.id
_entity.type
_entity.pdbx_description
1 polymer ?
#
loop_
_entity_poly.entity_id
_entity_poly.type
_entity_poly.pdbx_seq_one_letter_code
_entity_poly.pdbx_strand_id
1 'polypeptide(L)'
;MNLVILGATGGTGRLVVEQALAAGHTVTALVRSPEKLTSSNSRLRVVTGRATDAQDVARALAGADALISTLGGSGSVIADSTQAIVDAARQTGLQRVVVLSSFLVERQRLNVPMRLATGLVVGAMVKDKTLGEEMLRSSGLDWTIIYASPLTDGPATGSVSVLPEGAKWGMSHRISRADVAKWLVQTVTGAQYIRRSVAITGGTRTRSNRAA
;
A
#
# COMPACT_ATOMS: atom_id res chain seq x y z
N MET A 1 4.15 -9.23 -15.17
CA MET A 1 5.03 -9.24 -13.97
C MET A 1 4.49 -10.25 -12.96
N ASN A 2 5.39 -10.80 -12.15
CA ASN A 2 5.07 -11.63 -11.00
C ASN A 2 5.06 -10.74 -9.76
N LEU A 3 3.90 -10.44 -9.22
CA LEU A 3 3.72 -9.53 -8.09
C LEU A 3 3.47 -10.30 -6.80
N VAL A 4 4.20 -9.96 -5.74
CA VAL A 4 3.90 -10.43 -4.38
C VAL A 4 3.04 -9.39 -3.67
N ILE A 5 1.95 -9.85 -3.03
CA ILE A 5 1.02 -8.98 -2.30
C ILE A 5 0.97 -9.41 -0.83
N LEU A 6 1.37 -8.49 0.04
CA LEU A 6 1.18 -8.61 1.49
C LEU A 6 -0.07 -7.84 1.90
N GLY A 7 -0.85 -8.43 2.82
CA GLY A 7 -2.15 -7.87 3.23
C GLY A 7 -3.29 -8.19 2.26
N ALA A 8 -3.13 -9.21 1.40
CA ALA A 8 -4.08 -9.62 0.37
C ALA A 8 -5.50 -9.94 0.86
N THR A 9 -5.69 -10.26 2.13
CA THR A 9 -7.01 -10.52 2.74
C THR A 9 -7.70 -9.29 3.30
N GLY A 10 -7.00 -8.13 3.34
CA GLY A 10 -7.56 -6.86 3.77
C GLY A 10 -8.43 -6.18 2.70
N GLY A 11 -9.21 -5.16 3.08
CA GLY A 11 -10.14 -4.49 2.17
C GLY A 11 -9.48 -3.89 0.93
N THR A 12 -8.31 -3.24 1.06
CA THR A 12 -7.54 -2.74 -0.09
C THR A 12 -6.78 -3.86 -0.78
N GLY A 13 -6.18 -4.79 -0.01
CA GLY A 13 -5.34 -5.85 -0.56
C GLY A 13 -6.08 -6.81 -1.49
N ARG A 14 -7.35 -7.15 -1.19
CA ARG A 14 -8.21 -7.95 -2.09
C ARG A 14 -8.38 -7.26 -3.44
N LEU A 15 -8.66 -5.97 -3.43
CA LEU A 15 -8.80 -5.17 -4.64
C LEU A 15 -7.49 -5.05 -5.42
N VAL A 16 -6.33 -5.02 -4.73
CA VAL A 16 -5.01 -5.07 -5.39
C VAL A 16 -4.81 -6.41 -6.09
N VAL A 17 -5.16 -7.53 -5.45
CA VAL A 17 -5.11 -8.86 -6.09
C VAL A 17 -5.99 -8.90 -7.34
N GLU A 18 -7.24 -8.47 -7.23
CA GLU A 18 -8.19 -8.43 -8.34
C GLU A 18 -7.69 -7.55 -9.50
N GLN A 19 -7.22 -6.34 -9.21
CA GLN A 19 -6.72 -5.40 -10.21
C GLN A 19 -5.43 -5.91 -10.88
N ALA A 20 -4.52 -6.51 -10.12
CA ALA A 20 -3.29 -7.09 -10.66
C ALA A 20 -3.58 -8.25 -11.61
N LEU A 21 -4.49 -9.16 -11.24
CA LEU A 21 -4.91 -10.27 -12.08
C LEU A 21 -5.65 -9.78 -13.33
N ALA A 22 -6.51 -8.77 -13.21
CA ALA A 22 -7.22 -8.15 -14.34
C ALA A 22 -6.25 -7.45 -15.32
N ALA A 23 -5.17 -6.86 -14.79
CA ALA A 23 -4.10 -6.26 -15.60
C ALA A 23 -3.13 -7.29 -16.25
N GLY A 24 -3.38 -8.60 -16.08
CA GLY A 24 -2.60 -9.66 -16.70
C GLY A 24 -1.36 -10.11 -15.91
N HIS A 25 -1.19 -9.64 -14.68
CA HIS A 25 -0.08 -10.06 -13.82
C HIS A 25 -0.31 -11.44 -13.20
N THR A 26 0.77 -12.11 -12.83
CA THR A 26 0.74 -13.25 -11.92
C THR A 26 0.88 -12.71 -10.49
N VAL A 27 0.10 -13.25 -9.56
CA VAL A 27 0.07 -12.78 -8.17
C VAL A 27 0.44 -13.92 -7.23
N THR A 28 1.38 -13.65 -6.32
CA THR A 28 1.61 -14.47 -5.13
C THR A 28 1.12 -13.70 -3.90
N ALA A 29 0.12 -14.24 -3.21
CA ALA A 29 -0.41 -13.64 -1.99
C ALA A 29 0.15 -14.39 -0.77
N LEU A 30 0.94 -13.70 0.07
CA LEU A 30 1.37 -14.24 1.37
C LEU A 30 0.31 -13.91 2.41
N VAL A 31 -0.30 -14.93 2.98
CA VAL A 31 -1.43 -14.79 3.91
C VAL A 31 -1.30 -15.72 5.10
N ARG A 32 -1.82 -15.30 6.26
CA ARG A 32 -1.90 -16.14 7.46
C ARG A 32 -3.07 -17.13 7.43
N SER A 33 -4.10 -16.77 6.69
CA SER A 33 -5.40 -17.46 6.64
C SER A 33 -5.81 -17.61 5.17
N PRO A 34 -5.34 -18.66 4.47
CA PRO A 34 -5.58 -18.85 3.03
C PRO A 34 -7.07 -18.99 2.69
N GLU A 35 -7.87 -19.51 3.60
CA GLU A 35 -9.32 -19.65 3.45
C GLU A 35 -10.06 -18.31 3.26
N LYS A 36 -9.42 -17.19 3.62
CA LYS A 36 -9.98 -15.83 3.42
C LYS A 36 -9.73 -15.25 2.04
N LEU A 37 -8.96 -15.94 1.21
CA LEU A 37 -8.63 -15.51 -0.14
C LEU A 37 -8.97 -16.62 -1.13
N THR A 38 -10.25 -16.79 -1.42
CA THR A 38 -10.73 -17.78 -2.39
C THR A 38 -10.77 -17.17 -3.78
N SER A 39 -10.10 -17.81 -4.74
CA SER A 39 -10.13 -17.44 -6.15
C SER A 39 -9.79 -18.65 -7.00
N SER A 40 -10.48 -18.84 -8.11
CA SER A 40 -10.20 -19.86 -9.12
C SER A 40 -9.23 -19.41 -10.20
N ASN A 41 -8.66 -18.21 -10.09
CA ASN A 41 -7.75 -17.68 -11.10
C ASN A 41 -6.41 -18.41 -11.07
N SER A 42 -6.04 -19.07 -12.17
CA SER A 42 -4.80 -19.85 -12.30
C SER A 42 -3.51 -19.03 -12.15
N ARG A 43 -3.60 -17.70 -12.29
CA ARG A 43 -2.48 -16.77 -12.07
C ARG A 43 -2.34 -16.29 -10.61
N LEU A 44 -3.18 -16.78 -9.70
CA LEU A 44 -3.06 -16.51 -8.27
C LEU A 44 -2.45 -17.71 -7.56
N ARG A 45 -1.31 -17.52 -6.93
CA ARG A 45 -0.68 -18.45 -6.01
C ARG A 45 -0.87 -17.93 -4.56
N VAL A 46 -1.42 -18.75 -3.70
CA VAL A 46 -1.54 -18.42 -2.27
C VAL A 46 -0.43 -19.16 -1.50
N VAL A 47 0.34 -18.41 -0.72
CA VAL A 47 1.39 -18.91 0.16
C VAL A 47 0.98 -18.65 1.60
N THR A 48 0.92 -19.69 2.41
CA THR A 48 0.65 -19.55 3.85
C THR A 48 1.91 -19.15 4.59
N GLY A 49 1.81 -18.09 5.40
CA GLY A 49 2.93 -17.59 6.18
C GLY A 49 2.66 -16.22 6.80
N ARG A 50 3.66 -15.69 7.46
CA ARG A 50 3.60 -14.42 8.21
C ARG A 50 4.45 -13.36 7.50
N ALA A 51 3.90 -12.18 7.28
CA ALA A 51 4.63 -11.06 6.69
C ALA A 51 5.75 -10.50 7.60
N THR A 52 5.76 -10.88 8.87
CA THR A 52 6.78 -10.54 9.87
C THR A 52 7.91 -11.58 9.95
N ASP A 53 7.86 -12.62 9.14
CA ASP A 53 8.88 -13.66 9.07
C ASP A 53 9.61 -13.57 7.73
N ALA A 54 10.93 -13.32 7.78
CA ALA A 54 11.75 -13.10 6.59
C ALA A 54 11.83 -14.34 5.68
N GLN A 55 11.75 -15.55 6.24
CA GLN A 55 11.78 -16.79 5.46
C GLN A 55 10.45 -17.01 4.72
N ASP A 56 9.32 -16.71 5.38
CA ASP A 56 8.01 -16.75 4.75
C ASP A 56 7.92 -15.74 3.61
N VAL A 57 8.42 -14.52 3.82
CA VAL A 57 8.48 -13.47 2.80
C VAL A 57 9.41 -13.90 1.66
N ALA A 58 10.61 -14.44 1.95
CA ALA A 58 11.55 -14.90 0.92
C ALA A 58 10.95 -16.03 0.05
N ARG A 59 10.22 -16.97 0.66
CA ARG A 59 9.50 -18.01 -0.10
C ARG A 59 8.44 -17.42 -1.04
N ALA A 60 7.76 -16.37 -0.60
CA ALA A 60 6.78 -15.68 -1.44
C ALA A 60 7.45 -14.88 -2.56
N LEU A 61 8.63 -14.30 -2.32
CA LEU A 61 9.40 -13.50 -3.27
C LEU A 61 10.13 -14.31 -4.34
N ALA A 62 10.20 -15.63 -4.23
CA ALA A 62 10.91 -16.48 -5.21
C ALA A 62 10.36 -16.26 -6.64
N GLY A 63 11.18 -15.68 -7.52
CA GLY A 63 10.81 -15.35 -8.91
C GLY A 63 9.88 -14.14 -9.05
N ALA A 64 9.74 -13.31 -8.05
CA ALA A 64 8.95 -12.09 -8.10
C ALA A 64 9.71 -10.92 -8.73
N ASP A 65 8.99 -10.10 -9.49
CA ASP A 65 9.50 -8.85 -10.06
C ASP A 65 9.33 -7.68 -9.09
N ALA A 66 8.26 -7.69 -8.27
CA ALA A 66 7.97 -6.61 -7.33
C ALA A 66 7.04 -7.05 -6.19
N LEU A 67 7.05 -6.25 -5.11
CA LEU A 67 6.19 -6.43 -3.95
C LEU A 67 5.28 -5.21 -3.73
N ILE A 68 4.00 -5.48 -3.44
CA ILE A 68 3.05 -4.48 -2.93
C ILE A 68 2.64 -4.86 -1.51
N SER A 69 2.85 -3.96 -0.56
CA SER A 69 2.38 -4.11 0.82
C SER A 69 1.20 -3.19 1.09
N THR A 70 0.08 -3.79 1.48
CA THR A 70 -1.12 -3.10 1.96
C THR A 70 -1.40 -3.43 3.43
N LEU A 71 -0.35 -3.79 4.15
CA LEU A 71 -0.46 -4.17 5.54
C LEU A 71 -0.94 -3.02 6.41
N GLY A 72 -1.84 -3.36 7.30
CA GLY A 72 -2.26 -2.55 8.44
C GLY A 72 -2.19 -3.43 9.68
N GLY A 73 -2.18 -2.81 10.83
CA GLY A 73 -2.14 -3.55 12.08
C GLY A 73 -1.92 -2.64 13.28
N SER A 74 -1.83 -3.26 14.44
CA SER A 74 -1.47 -2.66 15.71
C SER A 74 -0.17 -3.27 16.25
N GLY A 75 0.48 -2.60 17.18
CA GLY A 75 1.77 -3.03 17.73
C GLY A 75 2.92 -2.69 16.78
N SER A 76 3.83 -3.63 16.55
CA SER A 76 5.02 -3.49 15.70
C SER A 76 4.88 -4.15 14.32
N VAL A 77 3.67 -4.49 13.91
CA VAL A 77 3.43 -5.31 12.69
C VAL A 77 4.03 -4.67 11.44
N ILE A 78 3.97 -3.35 11.30
CA ILE A 78 4.48 -2.68 10.09
C ILE A 78 6.01 -2.63 10.10
N ALA A 79 6.63 -2.26 11.22
CA ALA A 79 8.08 -2.25 11.35
C ALA A 79 8.66 -3.66 11.16
N ASP A 80 8.12 -4.67 11.86
CA ASP A 80 8.57 -6.06 11.77
C ASP A 80 8.40 -6.61 10.34
N SER A 81 7.27 -6.33 9.69
CA SER A 81 7.05 -6.75 8.31
C SER A 81 7.99 -6.04 7.33
N THR A 82 8.29 -4.77 7.57
CA THR A 82 9.23 -4.03 6.70
C THR A 82 10.64 -4.57 6.85
N GLN A 83 11.08 -4.90 8.08
CA GLN A 83 12.35 -5.58 8.30
C GLN A 83 12.40 -6.92 7.56
N ALA A 84 11.36 -7.74 7.69
CA ALA A 84 11.26 -9.02 6.99
C ALA A 84 11.28 -8.86 5.45
N ILE A 85 10.63 -7.83 4.90
CA ILE A 85 10.68 -7.50 3.47
C ILE A 85 12.11 -7.15 3.04
N VAL A 86 12.81 -6.30 3.79
CA VAL A 86 14.18 -5.86 3.47
C VAL A 86 15.14 -7.05 3.48
N ASP A 87 15.04 -7.90 4.50
CA ASP A 87 15.90 -9.07 4.63
C ASP A 87 15.63 -10.13 3.54
N ALA A 88 14.36 -10.38 3.25
CA ALA A 88 13.96 -11.28 2.17
C ALA A 88 14.34 -10.73 0.78
N ALA A 89 14.23 -9.42 0.57
CA ALA A 89 14.64 -8.78 -0.68
C ALA A 89 16.15 -8.92 -0.93
N ARG A 90 16.97 -8.78 0.11
CA ARG A 90 18.42 -9.04 0.02
C ARG A 90 18.73 -10.48 -0.36
N GLN A 91 17.99 -11.46 0.18
CA GLN A 91 18.17 -12.88 -0.12
C GLN A 91 17.75 -13.25 -1.54
N THR A 92 16.69 -12.63 -2.05
CA THR A 92 16.07 -12.99 -3.35
C THR A 92 16.48 -12.10 -4.50
N GLY A 93 17.16 -10.97 -4.23
CA GLY A 93 17.52 -9.97 -5.23
C GLY A 93 16.37 -9.06 -5.66
N LEU A 94 15.20 -9.10 -4.97
CA LEU A 94 14.09 -8.22 -5.28
C LEU A 94 14.51 -6.75 -5.04
N GLN A 95 14.15 -5.87 -5.99
CA GLN A 95 14.45 -4.45 -5.85
C GLN A 95 13.18 -3.61 -5.65
N ARG A 96 12.09 -3.90 -6.33
CA ARG A 96 10.90 -3.05 -6.39
C ARG A 96 9.91 -3.32 -5.28
N VAL A 97 9.66 -2.32 -4.43
CA VAL A 97 8.72 -2.40 -3.30
C VAL A 97 7.80 -1.19 -3.26
N VAL A 98 6.48 -1.40 -3.22
CA VAL A 98 5.48 -0.33 -3.06
C VAL A 98 4.69 -0.57 -1.79
N VAL A 99 4.62 0.42 -0.93
CA VAL A 99 3.94 0.31 0.38
C VAL A 99 2.81 1.32 0.48
N LEU A 100 1.64 0.84 0.86
CA LEU A 100 0.51 1.70 1.21
C LEU A 100 0.65 2.15 2.67
N SER A 101 0.81 3.43 2.87
CA SER A 101 0.82 4.07 4.17
C SER A 101 -0.43 4.96 4.37
N SER A 102 -0.45 5.74 5.41
CA SER A 102 -1.57 6.57 5.80
C SER A 102 -1.15 8.04 5.85
N PHE A 103 -2.03 8.94 5.40
CA PHE A 103 -1.88 10.37 5.56
C PHE A 103 -1.59 10.81 7.00
N LEU A 104 -1.97 9.99 7.99
CA LEU A 104 -1.74 10.27 9.41
C LEU A 104 -0.26 10.26 9.81
N VAL A 105 0.61 9.62 9.02
CA VAL A 105 2.06 9.62 9.26
C VAL A 105 2.65 11.00 8.95
N GLU A 106 2.12 11.71 7.98
CA GLU A 106 2.55 13.07 7.61
C GLU A 106 1.95 14.14 8.52
N ARG A 107 2.18 14.03 9.82
CA ARG A 107 1.55 14.91 10.84
C ARG A 107 1.75 16.41 10.60
N GLN A 108 2.87 16.82 10.02
CA GLN A 108 3.16 18.22 9.66
C GLN A 108 2.22 18.74 8.56
N ARG A 109 1.62 17.87 7.78
CA ARG A 109 0.65 18.21 6.73
C ARG A 109 -0.80 18.20 7.24
N LEU A 110 -1.06 17.70 8.46
CA LEU A 110 -2.38 17.76 9.07
C LEU A 110 -2.67 19.20 9.56
N ASN A 111 -3.91 19.63 9.43
CA ASN A 111 -4.35 20.86 10.08
C ASN A 111 -4.44 20.69 11.61
N VAL A 112 -4.49 21.80 12.34
CA VAL A 112 -4.46 21.79 13.82
C VAL A 112 -5.58 20.93 14.43
N PRO A 113 -6.86 21.05 14.01
CA PRO A 113 -7.93 20.21 14.55
C PRO A 113 -7.68 18.70 14.32
N MET A 114 -7.21 18.31 13.14
CA MET A 114 -6.90 16.91 12.84
C MET A 114 -5.72 16.39 13.68
N ARG A 115 -4.70 17.22 13.91
CA ARG A 115 -3.54 16.84 14.74
C ARG A 115 -3.95 16.58 16.19
N LEU A 116 -4.83 17.42 16.75
CA LEU A 116 -5.36 17.27 18.11
C LEU A 116 -6.26 16.02 18.20
N ALA A 117 -7.22 15.86 17.29
CA ALA A 117 -8.14 14.74 17.28
C ALA A 117 -7.45 13.37 17.13
N THR A 118 -6.36 13.30 16.39
CA THR A 118 -5.64 12.04 16.11
C THR A 118 -4.47 11.77 17.07
N GLY A 119 -4.05 12.76 17.85
CA GLY A 119 -2.81 12.71 18.64
C GLY A 119 -2.76 11.60 19.68
N LEU A 120 -3.87 11.37 20.39
CA LEU A 120 -3.97 10.39 21.48
C LEU A 120 -4.31 8.96 20.98
N VAL A 121 -5.10 8.86 19.90
CA VAL A 121 -5.69 7.57 19.49
C VAL A 121 -4.79 6.79 18.52
N VAL A 122 -3.98 7.46 17.69
CA VAL A 122 -3.22 6.81 16.62
C VAL A 122 -1.69 6.84 16.81
N GLY A 123 -1.21 7.34 17.96
CA GLY A 123 0.22 7.55 18.19
C GLY A 123 1.08 6.31 18.00
N ALA A 124 0.66 5.16 18.54
CA ALA A 124 1.38 3.89 18.41
C ALA A 124 1.42 3.40 16.95
N MET A 125 0.29 3.49 16.24
CA MET A 125 0.21 3.10 14.83
C MET A 125 1.08 4.02 13.94
N VAL A 126 1.08 5.31 14.21
CA VAL A 126 1.92 6.27 13.46
C VAL A 126 3.39 5.98 13.72
N LYS A 127 3.77 5.70 14.98
CA LYS A 127 5.16 5.35 15.34
C LYS A 127 5.62 4.08 14.62
N ASP A 128 4.82 3.03 14.63
CA ASP A 128 5.11 1.75 13.94
C ASP A 128 5.30 1.96 12.43
N LYS A 129 4.38 2.70 11.79
CA LYS A 129 4.51 3.03 10.37
C LYS A 129 5.74 3.88 10.07
N THR A 130 6.01 4.90 10.88
CA THR A 130 7.19 5.77 10.69
C THR A 130 8.47 4.96 10.75
N LEU A 131 8.60 4.06 11.73
CA LEU A 131 9.76 3.18 11.87
C LEU A 131 9.94 2.27 10.64
N GLY A 132 8.87 1.63 10.18
CA GLY A 132 8.92 0.81 8.96
C GLY A 132 9.28 1.63 7.72
N GLU A 133 8.77 2.86 7.58
CA GLU A 133 9.11 3.74 6.47
C GLU A 133 10.58 4.19 6.49
N GLU A 134 11.15 4.46 7.67
CA GLU A 134 12.57 4.80 7.84
C GLU A 134 13.47 3.63 7.44
N MET A 135 13.14 2.41 7.87
CA MET A 135 13.82 1.18 7.46
C MET A 135 13.78 1.00 5.94
N LEU A 136 12.61 1.22 5.33
CA LEU A 136 12.46 1.08 3.88
C LEU A 136 13.28 2.14 3.12
N ARG A 137 13.29 3.40 3.58
CA ARG A 137 14.07 4.48 2.96
C ARG A 137 15.58 4.20 3.00
N SER A 138 16.07 3.58 4.07
CA SER A 138 17.49 3.24 4.24
C SER A 138 17.90 1.90 3.62
N SER A 139 16.95 1.13 3.07
CA SER A 139 17.17 -0.24 2.60
C SER A 139 18.02 -0.36 1.33
N GLY A 140 18.10 0.71 0.52
CA GLY A 140 18.69 0.69 -0.83
C GLY A 140 17.74 0.18 -1.91
N LEU A 141 16.56 -0.31 -1.59
CA LEU A 141 15.55 -0.80 -2.53
C LEU A 141 14.96 0.33 -3.39
N ASP A 142 14.33 -0.04 -4.47
CA ASP A 142 13.52 0.86 -5.31
C ASP A 142 12.10 0.97 -4.74
N TRP A 143 12.02 1.62 -3.58
CA TRP A 143 10.80 1.77 -2.82
C TRP A 143 9.89 2.89 -3.33
N THR A 144 8.60 2.77 -3.07
CA THR A 144 7.62 3.86 -3.13
C THR A 144 6.71 3.78 -1.92
N ILE A 145 6.55 4.88 -1.19
CA ILE A 145 5.60 4.98 -0.07
C ILE A 145 4.42 5.84 -0.50
N ILE A 146 3.22 5.30 -0.40
CA ILE A 146 2.00 5.97 -0.81
C ILE A 146 1.19 6.36 0.43
N TYR A 147 1.05 7.66 0.66
CA TYR A 147 0.17 8.20 1.68
C TYR A 147 -1.22 8.40 1.10
N ALA A 148 -2.16 7.55 1.46
CA ALA A 148 -3.54 7.70 1.02
C ALA A 148 -4.35 8.52 2.02
N SER A 149 -5.22 9.43 1.52
CA SER A 149 -6.27 10.08 2.31
C SER A 149 -7.23 9.02 2.91
N PRO A 150 -8.12 9.39 3.85
CA PRO A 150 -9.08 8.46 4.42
C PRO A 150 -9.76 7.60 3.36
N LEU A 151 -9.67 6.28 3.55
CA LEU A 151 -10.18 5.30 2.60
C LEU A 151 -11.69 5.15 2.73
N THR A 152 -12.37 5.05 1.60
CA THR A 152 -13.79 4.71 1.53
C THR A 152 -13.99 3.41 0.77
N ASP A 153 -15.12 2.75 1.04
CA ASP A 153 -15.60 1.62 0.24
C ASP A 153 -16.39 2.15 -0.97
N GLY A 154 -16.57 1.29 -1.96
CA GLY A 154 -17.30 1.61 -3.19
C GLY A 154 -16.45 1.45 -4.45
N PRO A 155 -17.06 1.68 -5.62
CA PRO A 155 -16.39 1.49 -6.91
C PRO A 155 -15.24 2.49 -7.11
N ALA A 156 -14.36 2.15 -8.04
CA ALA A 156 -13.36 3.09 -8.51
C ALA A 156 -14.03 4.31 -9.17
N THR A 157 -13.58 5.50 -8.81
CA THR A 157 -14.02 6.74 -9.44
C THR A 157 -13.25 7.06 -10.72
N GLY A 158 -12.08 6.41 -10.87
CA GLY A 158 -11.15 6.66 -11.96
C GLY A 158 -10.37 7.98 -11.82
N SER A 159 -10.58 8.70 -10.71
CA SER A 159 -9.95 10.00 -10.48
C SER A 159 -9.09 9.96 -9.22
N VAL A 160 -7.78 9.97 -9.42
CA VAL A 160 -6.78 10.08 -8.34
C VAL A 160 -5.93 11.32 -8.57
N SER A 161 -5.81 12.14 -7.55
CA SER A 161 -4.95 13.32 -7.56
C SER A 161 -3.75 13.12 -6.66
N VAL A 162 -2.57 13.44 -7.17
CA VAL A 162 -1.35 13.53 -6.37
C VAL A 162 -1.32 14.92 -5.72
N LEU A 163 -1.20 14.96 -4.41
CA LEU A 163 -1.09 16.22 -3.70
C LEU A 163 0.34 16.78 -3.83
N PRO A 164 0.49 18.06 -4.16
CA PRO A 164 1.79 18.71 -4.20
C PRO A 164 2.56 18.56 -2.89
N GLU A 165 3.88 18.60 -2.98
CA GLU A 165 4.73 18.59 -1.79
C GLU A 165 4.38 19.77 -0.87
N GLY A 166 4.29 19.53 0.44
CA GLY A 166 3.88 20.55 1.42
C GLY A 166 2.38 20.86 1.48
N ALA A 167 1.57 20.42 0.52
CA ALA A 167 0.12 20.65 0.57
C ALA A 167 -0.49 20.03 1.83
N LYS A 168 -1.43 20.76 2.46
CA LYS A 168 -2.12 20.27 3.67
C LYS A 168 -3.21 19.28 3.33
N TRP A 169 -3.40 18.28 4.19
CA TRP A 169 -4.54 17.38 4.12
C TRP A 169 -5.83 18.12 4.47
N GLY A 170 -6.79 18.12 3.54
CA GLY A 170 -8.11 18.70 3.75
C GLY A 170 -9.08 17.74 4.43
N MET A 171 -10.04 18.27 5.16
CA MET A 171 -11.09 17.48 5.84
C MET A 171 -11.97 16.67 4.88
N SER A 172 -12.12 17.15 3.64
CA SER A 172 -12.91 16.51 2.59
C SER A 172 -12.14 15.47 1.77
N HIS A 173 -10.82 15.39 1.94
CA HIS A 173 -10.02 14.42 1.18
C HIS A 173 -10.44 12.99 1.52
N ARG A 174 -10.88 12.25 0.52
CA ARG A 174 -11.26 10.84 0.59
C ARG A 174 -10.81 10.16 -0.70
N ILE A 175 -10.54 8.85 -0.63
CA ILE A 175 -10.22 8.05 -1.82
C ILE A 175 -10.82 6.67 -1.67
N SER A 176 -11.36 6.09 -2.76
CA SER A 176 -11.87 4.73 -2.71
C SER A 176 -10.72 3.72 -2.64
N ARG A 177 -10.93 2.61 -1.91
CA ARG A 177 -9.95 1.49 -1.91
C ARG A 177 -9.71 0.95 -3.31
N ALA A 178 -10.72 1.01 -4.18
CA ALA A 178 -10.60 0.55 -5.56
C ALA A 178 -9.69 1.46 -6.40
N ASP A 179 -9.76 2.80 -6.21
CA ASP A 179 -8.83 3.74 -6.85
C ASP A 179 -7.40 3.56 -6.32
N VAL A 180 -7.24 3.38 -4.99
CA VAL A 180 -5.94 3.10 -4.39
C VAL A 180 -5.34 1.81 -4.94
N ALA A 181 -6.13 0.74 -5.04
CA ALA A 181 -5.67 -0.55 -5.55
C ALA A 181 -5.17 -0.43 -7.00
N LYS A 182 -5.96 0.22 -7.85
CA LYS A 182 -5.58 0.47 -9.25
C LYS A 182 -4.29 1.29 -9.33
N TRP A 183 -4.18 2.32 -8.51
CA TRP A 183 -3.01 3.20 -8.50
C TRP A 183 -1.75 2.48 -8.01
N LEU A 184 -1.86 1.59 -6.99
CA LEU A 184 -0.76 0.75 -6.50
C LEU A 184 -0.23 -0.17 -7.61
N VAL A 185 -1.13 -0.85 -8.35
CA VAL A 185 -0.74 -1.74 -9.46
C VAL A 185 -0.07 -0.95 -10.59
N GLN A 186 -0.57 0.23 -10.93
CA GLN A 186 0.07 1.09 -11.94
C GLN A 186 1.43 1.61 -11.48
N THR A 187 1.56 1.96 -10.20
CA THR A 187 2.81 2.50 -9.64
C THR A 187 3.90 1.44 -9.57
N VAL A 188 3.55 0.19 -9.26
CA VAL A 188 4.56 -0.87 -9.12
C VAL A 188 5.22 -1.24 -10.45
N THR A 189 4.48 -1.10 -11.56
CA THR A 189 4.99 -1.37 -12.92
C THR A 189 5.78 -0.22 -13.53
N GLY A 190 5.68 0.98 -12.95
CA GLY A 190 6.33 2.19 -13.45
C GLY A 190 7.55 2.60 -12.63
N ALA A 191 8.43 3.42 -13.23
CA ALA A 191 9.62 3.97 -12.58
C ALA A 191 9.42 5.37 -11.99
N GLN A 192 8.28 6.02 -12.26
CA GLN A 192 8.05 7.45 -11.95
C GLN A 192 8.26 7.82 -10.48
N TYR A 193 7.96 6.90 -9.56
CA TYR A 193 7.97 7.17 -8.11
C TYR A 193 9.00 6.33 -7.36
N ILE A 194 10.05 5.86 -8.04
CA ILE A 194 11.16 5.15 -7.38
C ILE A 194 11.84 6.08 -6.37
N ARG A 195 12.01 5.57 -5.15
CA ARG A 195 12.59 6.26 -3.98
C ARG A 195 11.86 7.57 -3.65
N ARG A 196 10.53 7.56 -3.82
CA ARG A 196 9.67 8.70 -3.51
C ARG A 196 8.51 8.32 -2.59
N SER A 197 8.14 9.30 -1.78
CA SER A 197 6.88 9.29 -1.02
C SER A 197 5.86 10.14 -1.78
N VAL A 198 4.65 9.62 -1.95
CA VAL A 198 3.60 10.25 -2.74
C VAL A 198 2.29 10.29 -1.97
N ALA A 199 1.71 11.48 -1.83
CA ALA A 199 0.42 11.68 -1.20
C ALA A 199 -0.70 11.66 -2.25
N ILE A 200 -1.69 10.79 -2.08
CA ILE A 200 -2.81 10.65 -3.02
C ILE A 200 -4.17 10.84 -2.36
N THR A 201 -5.08 11.44 -3.11
CA THR A 201 -6.49 11.59 -2.73
C THR A 201 -7.39 11.34 -3.95
N GLY A 202 -8.68 11.09 -3.72
CA GLY A 202 -9.66 11.09 -4.80
C GLY A 202 -9.71 12.47 -5.46
N GLY A 203 -9.78 12.51 -6.76
CA GLY A 203 -9.95 13.75 -7.51
C GLY A 203 -11.29 14.41 -7.15
N THR A 204 -11.33 15.73 -7.12
CA THR A 204 -12.58 16.46 -7.09
C THR A 204 -13.36 16.10 -8.36
N ARG A 205 -14.54 15.51 -8.22
CA ARG A 205 -15.49 15.44 -9.34
C ARG A 205 -15.73 16.87 -9.80
N THR A 206 -15.14 17.25 -10.91
CA THR A 206 -15.63 18.42 -11.65
C THR A 206 -17.10 18.09 -11.93
N ARG A 207 -18.02 18.78 -11.29
CA ARG A 207 -19.42 18.75 -11.72
C ARG A 207 -19.42 19.20 -13.16
N SER A 208 -19.49 18.26 -14.11
CA SER A 208 -19.86 18.61 -15.46
C SER A 208 -21.21 19.29 -15.36
N ASN A 209 -21.25 20.58 -15.65
CA ASN A 209 -22.44 21.34 -15.83
C ASN A 209 -23.30 20.63 -16.89
N ARG A 210 -24.30 19.85 -16.46
CA ARG A 210 -25.44 19.54 -17.32
C ARG A 210 -26.27 20.81 -17.35
N ALA A 211 -25.92 21.70 -18.25
CA ALA A 211 -26.77 22.78 -18.68
C ALA A 211 -27.48 22.30 -19.96
N ALA A 212 -28.81 22.40 -19.89
CA ALA A 212 -29.83 22.36 -20.91
C ALA A 212 -30.08 21.04 -21.63
#